data_680516212eb07b4748c54e1b623ae67e
#
_entry.id   680516212eb07b4748c54e1b623ae67e
#
_cell.length_a   1.000
_cell.length_b   1.000
_cell.length_c   1.000
_cell.angle_alpha   90.00
_cell.angle_beta   90.00
_cell.angle_gamma   90.00
#
_symmetry.space_group_name_H-M   'P 1'
#
loop_
_entity.id
_entity.type
_entity.pdbx_description
1 polymer ?
#
loop_
_entity_poly.entity_id
_entity_poly.type
_entity_poly.pdbx_seq_one_letter_code
_entity_poly.pdbx_strand_id
1 'polypeptide(L)' 'MEYLVVYFDDDRGVIVNSAPGAWMTNQILMLEAGTYYIELAPPADHTPPQIPIQLVDTTVDDPYEINFIKNAS' A
#
# COMPACT_ATOMS: atom_id res chain seq x y z
N MET A 1 -13.00 -4.51 9.76
CA MET A 1 -12.02 -4.61 8.66
C MET A 1 -11.86 -3.24 8.05
N GLU A 2 -10.63 -2.84 7.80
CA GLU A 2 -10.32 -1.54 7.22
C GLU A 2 -9.95 -1.71 5.75
N TYR A 3 -9.99 -0.60 5.01
CA TYR A 3 -9.80 -0.61 3.55
C TYR A 3 -8.66 0.33 3.17
N LEU A 4 -7.78 -0.14 2.29
CA LEU A 4 -6.60 0.58 1.85
C LEU A 4 -6.45 0.41 0.35
N VAL A 5 -6.08 1.50 -0.34
CA VAL A 5 -5.66 1.42 -1.74
C VAL A 5 -4.27 2.00 -1.86
N VAL A 6 -3.38 1.25 -2.48
CA VAL A 6 -2.02 1.68 -2.75
C VAL A 6 -1.91 1.92 -4.26
N TYR A 7 -1.71 3.19 -4.64
CA TYR A 7 -1.61 3.57 -6.05
C TYR A 7 -0.16 3.57 -6.52
N PHE A 8 0.07 3.05 -7.69
CA PHE A 8 1.36 3.04 -8.34
C PHE A 8 1.15 2.91 -9.84
N ASP A 9 2.17 3.27 -10.65
CA ASP A 9 2.07 3.22 -12.11
C ASP A 9 1.92 1.79 -12.66
N ASP A 10 2.52 0.82 -11.95
CA ASP A 10 2.46 -0.59 -12.34
C ASP A 10 1.61 -1.38 -11.34
N ASP A 11 1.15 -2.54 -11.75
CA ASP A 11 0.64 -3.52 -10.80
C ASP A 11 1.82 -4.19 -10.12
N ARG A 12 2.00 -3.87 -8.85
CA ARG A 12 3.15 -4.30 -8.07
C ARG A 12 2.68 -4.94 -6.77
N GLY A 13 3.40 -5.93 -6.29
CA GLY A 13 3.11 -6.51 -4.98
C GLY A 13 3.28 -5.50 -3.86
N VAL A 14 2.38 -5.52 -2.89
CA VAL A 14 2.43 -4.65 -1.71
C VAL A 14 2.93 -5.47 -0.53
N ILE A 15 3.91 -4.92 0.19
CA ILE A 15 4.49 -5.54 1.38
C ILE A 15 3.99 -4.79 2.61
N VAL A 16 3.38 -5.52 3.53
CA VAL A 16 2.81 -4.97 4.75
C VAL A 16 3.64 -5.45 5.93
N ASN A 17 4.23 -4.53 6.69
CA ASN A 17 5.07 -4.82 7.84
C ASN A 17 6.18 -5.84 7.52
N SER A 18 6.85 -5.62 6.39
CA SER A 18 7.94 -6.47 5.90
C SER A 18 7.52 -7.90 5.55
N ALA A 19 6.21 -8.17 5.49
CA ALA A 19 5.69 -9.48 5.13
C ALA A 19 5.07 -9.41 3.72
N PRO A 20 5.62 -10.13 2.74
CA PRO A 20 4.97 -10.22 1.44
C PRO A 20 3.68 -11.03 1.54
N GLY A 21 2.69 -10.66 0.75
CA GLY A 21 1.41 -11.33 0.75
C GLY A 21 0.78 -11.27 -0.63
N ALA A 22 -0.51 -11.51 -0.69
CA ALA A 22 -1.24 -11.51 -1.95
C ALA A 22 -1.79 -10.13 -2.32
N TRP A 23 -1.28 -9.07 -1.70
CA TRP A 23 -1.76 -7.71 -1.95
C TRP A 23 -1.06 -7.11 -3.16
N MET A 24 -1.83 -6.35 -3.93
CA MET A 24 -1.34 -5.69 -5.13
C MET A 24 -1.71 -4.21 -5.11
N THR A 25 -0.93 -3.39 -5.82
CA THR A 25 -1.28 -1.98 -6.03
C THR A 25 -2.53 -1.87 -6.90
N ASN A 26 -3.19 -0.71 -6.82
CA ASN A 26 -4.33 -0.35 -7.66
C ASN A 26 -5.56 -1.24 -7.41
N GLN A 27 -5.63 -1.86 -6.24
CA GLN A 27 -6.77 -2.67 -5.81
C GLN A 27 -7.11 -2.34 -4.36
N ILE A 28 -8.33 -2.60 -3.95
CA ILE A 28 -8.71 -2.44 -2.55
C ILE A 28 -8.13 -3.60 -1.74
N LEU A 29 -7.40 -3.24 -0.68
CA LEU A 29 -6.84 -4.19 0.27
C LEU A 29 -7.65 -4.12 1.55
N MET A 30 -7.87 -5.26 2.17
CA MET A 30 -8.57 -5.33 3.46
C MET A 30 -7.61 -5.80 4.54
N LEU A 31 -7.47 -4.99 5.58
CA LEU A 31 -6.61 -5.26 6.72
C LEU A 31 -7.36 -4.89 7.99
N GLU A 32 -6.97 -5.46 9.11
CA GLU A 32 -7.53 -5.06 10.40
C GLU A 32 -7.03 -3.66 10.77
N ALA A 33 -7.78 -2.97 11.62
CA ALA A 33 -7.36 -1.67 12.12
C ALA A 33 -6.01 -1.77 12.80
N GLY A 34 -5.14 -0.80 12.58
CA GLY A 34 -3.82 -0.79 13.19
C GLY A 34 -2.84 0.09 12.45
N THR A 35 -1.60 0.05 12.91
CA THR A 35 -0.49 0.79 12.31
C THR A 35 0.32 -0.15 11.43
N TYR A 36 0.61 0.31 10.20
CA TYR A 36 1.32 -0.51 9.22
C TYR A 36 2.43 0.29 8.55
N TYR A 37 3.46 -0.42 8.12
CA TYR A 37 4.50 0.11 7.24
C TYR A 37 4.31 -0.53 5.88
N ILE A 38 4.04 0.30 4.87
CA ILE A 38 3.69 -0.17 3.53
C ILE A 38 4.88 0.04 2.60
N GLU A 39 5.25 -1.02 1.89
CA GLU A 39 6.33 -1.01 0.91
C GLU A 39 5.84 -1.68 -0.37
N LEU A 40 6.61 -1.54 -1.44
CA LEU A 40 6.36 -2.24 -2.69
C LEU A 40 7.41 -3.33 -2.90
N ALA A 41 7.01 -4.39 -3.59
CA ALA A 41 7.93 -5.45 -3.98
C ALA A 41 9.01 -4.89 -4.92
N PRO A 42 10.22 -5.50 -4.95
CA PRO A 42 11.28 -5.05 -5.85
C PRO A 42 10.83 -5.07 -7.32
N PRO A 43 11.48 -4.25 -8.16
CA PRO A 43 12.69 -3.48 -7.90
C PRO A 43 12.43 -2.21 -7.10
N ALA A 44 13.51 -1.65 -6.52
CA ALA A 44 13.43 -0.42 -5.71
C ALA A 44 13.41 0.82 -6.61
N ASP A 45 12.37 0.94 -7.41
CA ASP A 45 12.21 1.99 -8.41
C ASP A 45 11.11 2.99 -8.01
N HIS A 46 10.86 3.13 -6.74
CA HIS A 46 9.75 3.94 -6.24
C HIS A 46 10.18 4.82 -5.07
N THR A 47 9.42 5.88 -4.85
CA THR A 47 9.62 6.86 -3.77
C THR A 47 8.27 7.13 -3.12
N PRO A 48 8.19 7.22 -1.80
CA PRO A 48 9.23 6.90 -0.82
C PRO A 48 9.45 5.38 -0.72
N PRO A 49 10.55 4.92 -0.08
CA PRO A 49 10.77 3.47 0.04
C PRO A 49 9.75 2.79 0.95
N GLN A 50 9.17 3.54 1.89
CA GLN A 50 8.20 3.00 2.85
C GLN A 50 7.27 4.11 3.30
N ILE A 51 5.99 3.80 3.50
CA ILE A 51 5.01 4.76 4.01
C ILE A 51 4.37 4.18 5.28
N PRO A 52 4.55 4.85 6.44
CA PRO A 52 3.82 4.46 7.63
C PRO A 52 2.39 4.99 7.58
N ILE A 53 1.43 4.16 7.99
CA ILE A 53 0.02 4.55 8.04
C ILE A 53 -0.61 4.09 9.33
N GLN A 54 -1.67 4.80 9.74
CA GLN A 54 -2.58 4.34 10.78
C GLN A 54 -3.93 4.10 10.12
N LEU A 55 -4.35 2.84 10.09
CA LEU A 55 -5.51 2.41 9.32
C LEU A 55 -6.70 2.25 10.26
N VAL A 56 -7.57 3.26 10.29
CA VAL A 56 -8.77 3.28 11.13
C VAL A 56 -9.86 4.07 10.42
N ASP A 57 -11.11 3.76 10.76
CA ASP A 57 -12.29 4.53 10.33
C ASP A 57 -12.42 4.66 8.81
N THR A 58 -12.03 3.62 8.08
CA THR A 58 -12.18 3.54 6.63
C THR A 58 -13.44 2.77 6.24
N THR A 59 -13.91 2.98 5.02
CA THR A 59 -15.00 2.21 4.43
C THR A 59 -14.62 1.83 3.00
N VAL A 60 -15.39 0.93 2.40
CA VAL A 60 -15.15 0.54 1.01
C VAL A 60 -15.32 1.71 0.06
N ASP A 61 -16.20 2.66 0.40
CA ASP A 61 -16.43 3.87 -0.41
C ASP A 61 -15.44 4.99 -0.09
N ASP A 62 -14.74 4.90 1.04
CA ASP A 62 -13.80 5.90 1.49
C ASP A 62 -12.58 5.21 2.12
N PRO A 63 -11.80 4.49 1.30
CA PRO A 63 -10.61 3.80 1.80
C PRO A 63 -9.48 4.78 2.10
N TYR A 64 -8.53 4.32 2.90
CA TYR A 64 -7.28 5.05 3.07
C TYR A 64 -6.48 4.91 1.77
N GLU A 65 -6.05 6.05 1.21
CA GLU A 65 -5.37 6.06 -0.09
C GLU A 65 -3.94 6.57 0.07
N ILE A 66 -2.99 5.83 -0.49
CA ILE A 66 -1.59 6.23 -0.52
C ILE A 66 -1.05 6.06 -1.93
N ASN A 67 -0.02 6.85 -2.24
CA ASN A 67 0.59 6.85 -3.57
C ASN A 67 2.10 6.64 -3.44
N PHE A 68 2.61 5.72 -4.23
CA PHE A 68 4.03 5.64 -4.51
C PHE A 68 4.30 6.23 -5.88
N ILE A 69 5.43 6.89 -6.03
CA ILE A 69 5.83 7.52 -7.28
C ILE A 69 6.95 6.70 -7.90
N LYS A 70 6.79 6.34 -9.17
CA LYS A 70 7.80 5.59 -9.88
C LYS A 70 8.94 6.53 -10.25
N ASN A 71 10.16 6.15 -9.90
CA ASN A 71 11.33 6.92 -10.23
C ASN A 71 11.63 6.81 -11.71
N ALA A 72 12.02 7.91 -12.32
CA ALA A 72 12.53 7.90 -13.70
C ALA A 72 13.89 7.19 -13.71
N SER A 73 14.09 6.32 -14.67
CA SER A 73 15.35 5.60 -14.83
C SER A 73 16.24 6.27 -15.85
#